data_ad779152a8e5a9e2a11ac6a65fd677e7
#
_entry.id   ad779152a8e5a9e2a11ac6a65fd677e7
#
_cell.length_a   1.000
_cell.length_b   1.000
_cell.length_c   1.000
_cell.angle_alpha   90.00
_cell.angle_beta   90.00
_cell.angle_gamma   90.00
#
_symmetry.space_group_name_H-M   'P 1'
#
loop_
_entity.id
_entity.type
_entity.pdbx_description
1 polymer ?
#
loop_
_entity_poly.entity_id
_entity_poly.type
_entity_poly.pdbx_seq_one_letter_code
_entity_poly.pdbx_strand_id
1 'polypeptide(L)'
;GWTSIDYGMNWGLGILDTDFRPVVKGLTDANVLPAEMEGLPAAFNEPDVTKIVVLMTDGINTLHQDLDEPFKEGPSRIWSSEILAAGIEMNGFMVEMPGNAESQRWYVPGDPADGGDDSYISEAEFVALTDKEQWDYHRVYDRFRAGDVADYFFGPDAAARAAHDNALIDTGSDGVADTRTRAVCQEARDAEVDVYTIAFQAPDNSETLLRDCAGVDGRYFDVDGLDIAEAFDAIAIQLSKLRLTQ
;
A
#
# COMPACT_ATOMS: atom_id res chain seq x y z
N GLY A 1 -4.64 -0.67 -19.12
CA GLY A 1 -3.99 -0.86 -17.80
C GLY A 1 -4.72 -0.06 -16.74
N TRP A 2 -4.46 -0.39 -15.48
CA TRP A 2 -4.92 0.38 -14.34
C TRP A 2 -3.75 1.24 -13.86
N THR A 3 -3.97 2.52 -13.63
CA THR A 3 -2.93 3.48 -13.25
C THR A 3 -3.39 4.25 -12.02
N SER A 4 -2.59 4.25 -10.95
CA SER A 4 -2.85 4.97 -9.71
C SER A 4 -1.76 6.03 -9.50
N ILE A 5 -1.98 7.22 -10.07
CA ILE A 5 -1.02 8.32 -10.01
C ILE A 5 -0.89 8.83 -8.57
N ASP A 6 -2.00 8.88 -7.84
CA ASP A 6 -2.05 9.27 -6.42
C ASP A 6 -1.20 8.36 -5.54
N TYR A 7 -1.28 7.03 -5.71
CA TYR A 7 -0.42 6.09 -4.99
C TYR A 7 1.05 6.27 -5.36
N GLY A 8 1.36 6.42 -6.65
CA GLY A 8 2.73 6.65 -7.11
C GLY A 8 3.34 7.90 -6.48
N MET A 9 2.60 9.00 -6.46
CA MET A 9 3.04 10.26 -5.85
C MET A 9 3.18 10.15 -4.34
N ASN A 10 2.23 9.50 -3.67
CA ASN A 10 2.26 9.29 -2.22
C ASN A 10 3.48 8.45 -1.78
N TRP A 11 3.77 7.36 -2.50
CA TRP A 11 4.99 6.59 -2.28
C TRP A 11 6.26 7.41 -2.52
N GLY A 12 6.30 8.19 -3.60
CA GLY A 12 7.42 9.07 -3.90
C GLY A 12 7.71 10.06 -2.78
N LEU A 13 6.67 10.68 -2.22
CA LEU A 13 6.80 11.60 -1.08
C LEU A 13 7.19 10.86 0.20
N GLY A 14 6.56 9.70 0.48
CA GLY A 14 6.84 8.89 1.67
C GLY A 14 8.28 8.37 1.74
N ILE A 15 8.88 8.00 0.61
CA ILE A 15 10.29 7.59 0.55
C ILE A 15 11.23 8.77 0.91
N LEU A 16 10.80 10.00 0.71
CA LEU A 16 11.56 11.20 1.07
C LEU A 16 11.37 11.63 2.53
N ASP A 17 10.40 11.05 3.25
CA ASP A 17 10.15 11.36 4.65
C ASP A 17 11.15 10.66 5.58
N THR A 18 11.48 11.33 6.69
CA THR A 18 12.36 10.78 7.73
C THR A 18 11.81 9.51 8.38
N ASP A 19 10.50 9.30 8.33
CA ASP A 19 9.84 8.09 8.82
C ASP A 19 10.20 6.85 7.99
N PHE A 20 10.79 7.04 6.80
CA PHE A 20 11.35 5.95 5.99
C PHE A 20 12.75 5.49 6.45
N ARG A 21 13.42 6.21 7.37
CA ARG A 21 14.77 5.84 7.88
C ARG A 21 14.87 4.43 8.47
N PRO A 22 13.89 3.91 9.21
CA PRO A 22 13.94 2.53 9.69
C PRO A 22 14.05 1.49 8.58
N VAL A 23 13.39 1.74 7.43
CA VAL A 23 13.48 0.87 6.26
C VAL A 23 14.88 0.93 5.65
N VAL A 24 15.42 2.14 5.44
CA VAL A 24 16.79 2.33 4.93
C VAL A 24 17.80 1.66 5.87
N LYS A 25 17.65 1.85 7.19
CA LYS A 25 18.51 1.19 8.17
C LYS A 25 18.43 -0.34 8.09
N GLY A 26 17.24 -0.92 7.99
CA GLY A 26 17.08 -2.36 7.82
C GLY A 26 17.76 -2.89 6.56
N LEU A 27 17.70 -2.14 5.46
CA LEU A 27 18.36 -2.50 4.20
C LEU A 27 19.88 -2.33 4.26
N THR A 28 20.40 -1.34 4.98
CA THR A 28 21.86 -1.19 5.20
C THR A 28 22.39 -2.27 6.14
N ASP A 29 21.67 -2.58 7.22
CA ASP A 29 22.04 -3.68 8.12
C ASP A 29 22.08 -5.05 7.40
N ALA A 30 21.17 -5.23 6.43
CA ALA A 30 21.14 -6.42 5.56
C ALA A 30 22.18 -6.40 4.40
N ASN A 31 23.02 -5.37 4.31
CA ASN A 31 23.96 -5.13 3.20
C ASN A 31 23.32 -5.06 1.81
N VAL A 32 22.05 -4.67 1.71
CA VAL A 32 21.34 -4.37 0.46
C VAL A 32 21.67 -2.97 -0.02
N LEU A 33 21.80 -2.03 0.91
CA LEU A 33 22.22 -0.66 0.64
C LEU A 33 23.62 -0.39 1.23
N PRO A 34 24.41 0.51 0.60
CA PRO A 34 25.69 0.97 1.14
C PRO A 34 25.51 1.63 2.52
N ALA A 35 26.51 1.46 3.40
CA ALA A 35 26.48 2.01 4.76
C ALA A 35 26.35 3.55 4.79
N GLU A 36 26.81 4.23 3.74
CA GLU A 36 26.70 5.69 3.58
C GLU A 36 25.26 6.17 3.44
N MET A 37 24.32 5.26 3.15
CA MET A 37 22.89 5.57 3.09
C MET A 37 22.24 5.62 4.47
N GLU A 38 22.93 5.15 5.52
CA GLU A 38 22.38 5.17 6.88
C GLU A 38 22.09 6.63 7.30
N GLY A 39 20.89 6.83 7.86
CA GLY A 39 20.41 8.14 8.26
C GLY A 39 19.66 8.91 7.18
N LEU A 40 19.62 8.41 5.95
CA LEU A 40 18.74 8.95 4.90
C LEU A 40 17.32 8.40 5.04
N PRO A 41 16.32 9.12 4.50
CA PRO A 41 16.40 10.44 3.87
C PRO A 41 16.67 11.55 4.87
N ALA A 42 17.24 12.67 4.40
CA ALA A 42 17.40 13.89 5.17
C ALA A 42 16.04 14.42 5.65
N ALA A 43 15.98 15.33 6.62
CA ALA A 43 14.73 15.98 6.97
C ALA A 43 14.19 16.86 5.82
N PHE A 44 12.89 17.14 5.80
CA PHE A 44 12.38 18.20 4.95
C PHE A 44 12.99 19.52 5.42
N ASN A 45 13.29 20.40 4.50
CA ASN A 45 13.95 21.71 4.76
C ASN A 45 15.33 21.60 5.43
N GLU A 46 16.05 20.47 5.26
CA GLU A 46 17.43 20.33 5.68
C GLU A 46 18.30 21.30 4.85
N PRO A 47 19.13 22.17 5.49
CA PRO A 47 20.02 23.05 4.76
C PRO A 47 20.92 22.29 3.77
N ASP A 48 21.13 22.85 2.60
CA ASP A 48 21.95 22.28 1.53
C ASP A 48 21.45 20.95 0.93
N VAL A 49 20.18 20.56 1.24
CA VAL A 49 19.53 19.39 0.68
C VAL A 49 18.29 19.80 -0.12
N THR A 50 18.27 19.45 -1.40
CA THR A 50 17.07 19.60 -2.24
C THR A 50 16.43 18.24 -2.46
N LYS A 51 15.16 18.11 -2.11
CA LYS A 51 14.34 16.93 -2.38
C LYS A 51 13.56 17.11 -3.66
N ILE A 52 13.51 16.06 -4.46
CA ILE A 52 12.91 16.09 -5.79
C ILE A 52 12.08 14.85 -6.01
N VAL A 53 10.89 15.03 -6.56
CA VAL A 53 10.06 13.94 -7.09
C VAL A 53 9.88 14.16 -8.58
N VAL A 54 10.10 13.13 -9.37
CA VAL A 54 9.76 13.11 -10.80
C VAL A 54 8.61 12.12 -10.97
N LEU A 55 7.43 12.64 -11.23
CA LEU A 55 6.21 11.87 -11.47
C LEU A 55 5.98 11.73 -12.97
N MET A 56 5.95 10.50 -13.46
CA MET A 56 5.70 10.22 -14.87
C MET A 56 4.53 9.27 -15.03
N THR A 57 3.68 9.52 -16.01
CA THR A 57 2.60 8.60 -16.41
C THR A 57 2.31 8.68 -17.90
N ASP A 58 1.85 7.58 -18.46
CA ASP A 58 1.31 7.42 -19.82
C ASP A 58 -0.22 7.28 -19.84
N GLY A 59 -0.88 7.36 -18.69
CA GLY A 59 -2.28 7.06 -18.53
C GLY A 59 -3.04 8.03 -17.62
N ILE A 60 -4.34 7.80 -17.56
CA ILE A 60 -5.23 8.49 -16.62
C ILE A 60 -5.26 7.78 -15.27
N ASN A 61 -5.54 8.52 -14.20
CA ASN A 61 -5.95 7.90 -12.95
C ASN A 61 -7.17 7.02 -13.20
N THR A 62 -7.04 5.75 -12.87
CA THR A 62 -8.13 4.80 -13.01
C THR A 62 -8.69 4.43 -11.66
N LEU A 63 -9.88 3.83 -11.69
CA LEU A 63 -10.49 3.22 -10.52
C LEU A 63 -9.49 2.30 -9.84
N HIS A 64 -9.32 2.44 -8.56
CA HIS A 64 -8.62 1.49 -7.71
C HIS A 64 -9.46 1.18 -6.48
N GLN A 65 -9.13 0.08 -5.83
CA GLN A 65 -9.86 -0.39 -4.66
C GLN A 65 -9.05 -0.09 -3.40
N ASP A 66 -9.75 0.32 -2.37
CA ASP A 66 -9.21 0.52 -1.02
C ASP A 66 -10.05 -0.31 -0.05
N LEU A 67 -9.49 -0.66 1.10
CA LEU A 67 -10.27 -1.29 2.16
C LEU A 67 -11.21 -0.27 2.78
N ASP A 68 -12.44 -0.69 3.10
CA ASP A 68 -13.36 0.10 3.90
C ASP A 68 -12.82 0.23 5.35
N GLU A 69 -13.12 1.36 5.99
CA GLU A 69 -12.56 1.74 7.30
C GLU A 69 -12.58 0.64 8.37
N PRO A 70 -13.65 -0.17 8.53
CA PRO A 70 -13.66 -1.24 9.53
C PRO A 70 -12.61 -2.34 9.32
N PHE A 71 -12.02 -2.41 8.11
CA PHE A 71 -11.08 -3.46 7.72
C PHE A 71 -9.64 -2.97 7.51
N LYS A 72 -9.36 -1.69 7.81
CA LYS A 72 -8.00 -1.13 7.69
C LYS A 72 -7.13 -1.45 8.88
N GLU A 73 -7.70 -1.37 10.07
CA GLU A 73 -6.95 -1.49 11.33
C GLU A 73 -7.75 -2.27 12.38
N GLY A 74 -7.05 -2.67 13.43
CA GLY A 74 -7.62 -3.32 14.59
C GLY A 74 -7.67 -4.85 14.48
N PRO A 75 -8.02 -5.52 15.58
CA PRO A 75 -7.97 -6.97 15.66
C PRO A 75 -9.08 -7.61 14.82
N SER A 76 -8.72 -8.60 14.02
CA SER A 76 -9.67 -9.43 13.31
C SER A 76 -10.15 -10.61 14.20
N ARG A 77 -11.10 -11.37 13.70
CA ARG A 77 -11.53 -12.63 14.33
C ARG A 77 -10.64 -13.82 13.96
N ILE A 78 -9.55 -13.59 13.19
CA ILE A 78 -8.64 -14.61 12.68
C ILE A 78 -7.45 -14.74 13.62
N TRP A 79 -7.13 -15.97 13.95
CA TRP A 79 -6.00 -16.37 14.79
C TRP A 79 -5.15 -17.41 14.08
N SER A 80 -3.92 -17.55 14.47
CA SER A 80 -3.04 -18.65 14.02
C SER A 80 -2.37 -19.34 15.19
N SER A 81 -1.97 -20.60 14.99
CA SER A 81 -1.21 -21.42 15.93
C SER A 81 -0.36 -22.44 15.18
N GLU A 82 0.93 -22.51 15.47
CA GLU A 82 1.82 -23.53 14.93
C GLU A 82 1.56 -24.91 15.54
N ILE A 83 1.11 -24.94 16.80
CA ILE A 83 0.72 -26.19 17.47
C ILE A 83 -0.51 -26.78 16.78
N LEU A 84 -1.48 -25.95 16.41
CA LEU A 84 -2.65 -26.41 15.68
C LEU A 84 -2.25 -26.97 14.31
N ALA A 85 -1.38 -26.29 13.59
CA ALA A 85 -0.87 -26.75 12.30
C ALA A 85 -0.09 -28.06 12.37
N ALA A 86 0.66 -28.29 13.44
CA ALA A 86 1.46 -29.52 13.64
C ALA A 86 0.63 -30.72 14.13
N GLY A 87 -0.49 -30.46 14.79
CA GLY A 87 -1.30 -31.53 15.43
C GLY A 87 -2.36 -32.14 14.52
N ILE A 88 -2.74 -31.46 13.45
CA ILE A 88 -3.76 -31.87 12.50
C ILE A 88 -3.26 -31.36 11.13
N GLU A 89 -3.59 -32.02 10.03
CA GLU A 89 -3.31 -31.55 8.67
C GLU A 89 -4.09 -30.23 8.36
N MET A 90 -3.82 -29.18 9.13
CA MET A 90 -4.48 -27.89 9.08
C MET A 90 -3.43 -26.80 8.86
N ASN A 91 -3.85 -25.75 8.16
CA ASN A 91 -3.03 -24.57 7.87
C ASN A 91 -2.70 -23.69 9.10
N GLY A 92 -3.13 -24.09 10.29
CA GLY A 92 -2.89 -23.40 11.55
C GLY A 92 -3.75 -22.17 11.81
N PHE A 93 -4.75 -21.89 10.95
CA PHE A 93 -5.69 -20.78 11.16
C PHE A 93 -6.96 -21.22 11.89
N MET A 94 -7.54 -20.30 12.64
CA MET A 94 -8.84 -20.45 13.29
C MET A 94 -9.56 -19.11 13.33
N VAL A 95 -10.90 -19.16 13.27
CA VAL A 95 -11.74 -17.97 13.23
C VAL A 95 -12.80 -18.06 14.31
N GLU A 96 -12.92 -17.02 15.12
CA GLU A 96 -13.97 -16.96 16.13
C GLU A 96 -15.37 -16.86 15.50
N MET A 97 -16.28 -17.76 15.92
CA MET A 97 -17.68 -17.80 15.51
C MET A 97 -18.59 -17.50 16.72
N PRO A 98 -18.81 -16.20 17.05
CA PRO A 98 -19.47 -15.80 18.29
C PRO A 98 -20.90 -16.33 18.44
N GLY A 99 -21.57 -16.64 17.30
CA GLY A 99 -22.92 -17.20 17.27
C GLY A 99 -23.01 -18.71 17.51
N ASN A 100 -21.88 -19.43 17.48
CA ASN A 100 -21.84 -20.87 17.63
C ASN A 100 -21.83 -21.31 19.12
N ALA A 101 -22.22 -22.57 19.36
CA ALA A 101 -22.04 -23.20 20.66
C ALA A 101 -20.57 -23.29 21.07
N GLU A 102 -20.26 -23.36 22.36
CA GLU A 102 -18.88 -23.43 22.87
C GLU A 102 -18.06 -24.60 22.28
N SER A 103 -18.71 -25.70 21.93
CA SER A 103 -18.08 -26.86 21.29
C SER A 103 -17.68 -26.63 19.83
N GLN A 104 -18.16 -25.55 19.22
CA GLN A 104 -17.92 -25.17 17.84
C GLN A 104 -17.62 -23.64 17.73
N ARG A 105 -17.05 -23.09 18.80
CA ARG A 105 -16.77 -21.65 18.88
C ARG A 105 -15.74 -21.20 17.84
N TRP A 106 -14.80 -22.05 17.49
CA TRP A 106 -13.69 -21.73 16.61
C TRP A 106 -13.75 -22.59 15.35
N TYR A 107 -14.00 -21.93 14.22
CA TYR A 107 -13.94 -22.53 12.90
C TYR A 107 -12.48 -22.65 12.48
N VAL A 108 -12.11 -23.80 11.96
CA VAL A 108 -10.79 -24.07 11.41
C VAL A 108 -10.96 -24.39 9.92
N PRO A 109 -10.58 -23.46 9.03
CA PRO A 109 -10.71 -23.67 7.59
C PRO A 109 -9.85 -24.85 7.14
N GLY A 110 -10.37 -25.71 6.28
CA GLY A 110 -9.58 -26.71 5.59
C GLY A 110 -8.56 -26.07 4.64
N ASP A 111 -7.49 -26.79 4.32
CA ASP A 111 -6.52 -26.28 3.32
C ASP A 111 -7.08 -26.50 1.91
N PRO A 112 -7.36 -25.42 1.16
CA PRO A 112 -7.88 -25.57 -0.20
C PRO A 112 -6.86 -26.19 -1.17
N ALA A 113 -5.57 -26.19 -0.84
CA ALA A 113 -4.53 -26.77 -1.68
C ALA A 113 -4.47 -28.30 -1.54
N ASP A 114 -4.77 -28.83 -0.33
CA ASP A 114 -4.70 -30.26 -0.01
C ASP A 114 -6.09 -30.94 0.03
N GLY A 115 -7.16 -30.15 -0.15
CA GLY A 115 -8.55 -30.64 -0.09
C GLY A 115 -8.98 -31.04 1.33
N GLY A 116 -8.37 -30.43 2.34
CA GLY A 116 -8.71 -30.63 3.74
C GLY A 116 -10.15 -30.18 4.06
N ASP A 117 -10.83 -30.93 4.91
CA ASP A 117 -12.19 -30.62 5.34
C ASP A 117 -12.19 -29.53 6.42
N ASP A 118 -13.18 -28.66 6.36
CA ASP A 118 -13.49 -27.70 7.42
C ASP A 118 -13.79 -28.41 8.74
N SER A 119 -13.31 -27.84 9.83
CA SER A 119 -13.54 -28.40 11.16
C SER A 119 -13.79 -27.31 12.19
N TYR A 120 -14.07 -27.73 13.43
CA TYR A 120 -14.28 -26.83 14.56
C TYR A 120 -13.53 -27.33 15.77
N ILE A 121 -12.99 -26.39 16.55
CA ILE A 121 -12.51 -26.65 17.90
C ILE A 121 -13.39 -25.93 18.93
N SER A 122 -13.42 -26.46 20.12
CA SER A 122 -14.14 -25.88 21.24
C SER A 122 -13.39 -24.70 21.86
N GLU A 123 -14.08 -23.90 22.65
CA GLU A 123 -13.44 -22.85 23.45
C GLU A 123 -12.35 -23.41 24.38
N ALA A 124 -12.59 -24.59 24.96
CA ALA A 124 -11.59 -25.22 25.83
C ALA A 124 -10.31 -25.63 25.09
N GLU A 125 -10.42 -26.15 23.86
CA GLU A 125 -9.29 -26.49 23.01
C GLU A 125 -8.54 -25.23 22.58
N PHE A 126 -9.26 -24.18 22.17
CA PHE A 126 -8.64 -22.88 21.85
C PHE A 126 -7.87 -22.29 23.05
N VAL A 127 -8.47 -22.30 24.24
CA VAL A 127 -7.81 -21.78 25.46
C VAL A 127 -6.53 -22.58 25.77
N ALA A 128 -6.51 -23.88 25.48
CA ALA A 128 -5.34 -24.74 25.72
C ALA A 128 -4.17 -24.46 24.77
N LEU A 129 -4.38 -23.82 23.62
CA LEU A 129 -3.29 -23.42 22.73
C LEU A 129 -2.45 -22.30 23.38
N THR A 130 -1.14 -22.51 23.48
CA THR A 130 -0.21 -21.60 24.16
C THR A 130 0.52 -20.64 23.24
N ASP A 131 0.50 -20.93 21.95
CA ASP A 131 1.21 -20.19 20.89
C ASP A 131 0.28 -19.39 19.96
N LYS A 132 -1.01 -19.27 20.32
CA LYS A 132 -1.99 -18.59 19.47
C LYS A 132 -1.71 -17.11 19.36
N GLU A 133 -1.84 -16.57 18.14
CA GLU A 133 -1.67 -15.18 17.82
C GLU A 133 -2.90 -14.64 17.09
N GLN A 134 -3.45 -13.53 17.56
CA GLN A 134 -4.54 -12.83 16.86
C GLN A 134 -3.96 -11.97 15.75
N TRP A 135 -4.58 -12.00 14.59
CA TRP A 135 -4.19 -11.18 13.46
C TRP A 135 -5.01 -9.89 13.40
N ASP A 136 -4.31 -8.78 13.20
CA ASP A 136 -4.96 -7.51 12.86
C ASP A 136 -5.38 -7.50 11.39
N TYR A 137 -6.39 -6.71 11.06
CA TYR A 137 -6.93 -6.63 9.70
C TYR A 137 -5.88 -6.23 8.67
N HIS A 138 -4.98 -5.29 8.97
CA HIS A 138 -3.91 -4.93 8.03
C HIS A 138 -3.05 -6.14 7.66
N ARG A 139 -2.70 -7.01 8.61
CA ARG A 139 -1.93 -8.23 8.35
C ARG A 139 -2.71 -9.27 7.54
N VAL A 140 -4.02 -9.36 7.77
CA VAL A 140 -4.90 -10.26 7.02
C VAL A 140 -4.93 -9.85 5.55
N TYR A 141 -5.22 -8.60 5.27
CA TYR A 141 -5.36 -8.10 3.89
C TYR A 141 -4.02 -7.83 3.19
N ASP A 142 -2.92 -7.71 3.92
CA ASP A 142 -1.57 -7.72 3.34
C ASP A 142 -1.22 -9.11 2.75
N ARG A 143 -1.76 -10.16 3.34
CA ARG A 143 -1.45 -11.55 2.96
C ARG A 143 -2.51 -12.19 2.06
N PHE A 144 -3.78 -11.90 2.23
CA PHE A 144 -4.90 -12.55 1.56
C PHE A 144 -5.71 -11.55 0.76
N ARG A 145 -6.25 -11.98 -0.37
CA ARG A 145 -7.20 -11.17 -1.15
C ARG A 145 -8.55 -11.11 -0.43
N ALA A 146 -9.31 -10.03 -0.61
CA ALA A 146 -10.59 -9.85 0.06
C ALA A 146 -11.59 -10.98 -0.18
N GLY A 147 -11.71 -11.48 -1.42
CA GLY A 147 -12.54 -12.63 -1.71
C GLY A 147 -12.08 -13.91 -1.01
N ASP A 148 -10.75 -14.14 -0.94
CA ASP A 148 -10.19 -15.28 -0.23
C ASP A 148 -10.45 -15.16 1.28
N VAL A 149 -10.39 -13.95 1.85
CA VAL A 149 -10.75 -13.71 3.26
C VAL A 149 -12.22 -14.07 3.52
N ALA A 150 -13.11 -13.61 2.67
CA ALA A 150 -14.54 -13.88 2.79
C ALA A 150 -14.84 -15.37 2.67
N ASP A 151 -14.35 -16.02 1.63
CA ASP A 151 -14.66 -17.41 1.33
C ASP A 151 -13.97 -18.39 2.29
N TYR A 152 -12.69 -18.15 2.54
CA TYR A 152 -11.85 -19.08 3.27
C TYR A 152 -12.02 -18.99 4.79
N PHE A 153 -12.01 -17.76 5.33
CA PHE A 153 -12.11 -17.57 6.78
C PHE A 153 -13.57 -17.43 7.28
N PHE A 154 -14.46 -16.91 6.46
CA PHE A 154 -15.82 -16.59 6.90
C PHE A 154 -16.91 -17.37 6.16
N GLY A 155 -16.56 -18.38 5.40
CA GLY A 155 -17.51 -19.21 4.65
C GLY A 155 -18.74 -19.66 5.47
N PRO A 156 -18.58 -20.15 6.72
CA PRO A 156 -19.69 -20.56 7.56
C PRO A 156 -20.52 -19.42 8.17
N ASP A 157 -19.99 -18.20 8.24
CA ASP A 157 -20.68 -17.02 8.78
C ASP A 157 -21.14 -16.11 7.65
N ALA A 158 -22.35 -16.31 7.16
CA ALA A 158 -22.87 -15.58 5.98
C ALA A 158 -22.84 -14.05 6.14
N ALA A 159 -23.03 -13.53 7.36
CA ALA A 159 -23.01 -12.08 7.60
C ALA A 159 -21.58 -11.52 7.55
N ALA A 160 -20.64 -12.20 8.21
CA ALA A 160 -19.23 -11.82 8.15
C ALA A 160 -18.65 -12.00 6.75
N ARG A 161 -18.98 -13.11 6.07
CA ARG A 161 -18.61 -13.34 4.67
C ARG A 161 -19.05 -12.19 3.77
N ALA A 162 -20.32 -11.80 3.83
CA ALA A 162 -20.84 -10.69 3.04
C ALA A 162 -20.17 -9.35 3.38
N ALA A 163 -19.80 -9.12 4.64
CA ALA A 163 -19.06 -7.93 5.04
C ALA A 163 -17.65 -7.91 4.44
N HIS A 164 -16.94 -9.04 4.44
CA HIS A 164 -15.61 -9.17 3.85
C HIS A 164 -15.64 -9.17 2.31
N ASP A 165 -16.67 -9.71 1.68
CA ASP A 165 -16.90 -9.59 0.23
C ASP A 165 -17.04 -8.12 -0.22
N ASN A 166 -17.58 -7.27 0.64
CA ASN A 166 -17.75 -5.84 0.42
C ASN A 166 -16.68 -4.98 1.12
N ALA A 167 -15.60 -5.59 1.60
CA ALA A 167 -14.52 -4.87 2.27
C ALA A 167 -13.73 -3.95 1.36
N LEU A 168 -13.77 -4.17 0.06
CA LEU A 168 -13.15 -3.31 -0.93
C LEU A 168 -14.13 -2.29 -1.45
N ILE A 169 -13.78 -1.02 -1.35
CA ILE A 169 -14.51 0.09 -1.92
C ILE A 169 -13.76 0.65 -3.14
N ASP A 170 -14.51 0.99 -4.16
CA ASP A 170 -13.97 1.65 -5.34
C ASP A 170 -13.66 3.12 -5.02
N THR A 171 -12.39 3.50 -5.11
CA THR A 171 -11.90 4.86 -4.77
C THR A 171 -11.35 5.56 -5.98
N GLY A 172 -11.81 5.60 -7.06
CA GLY A 172 -11.27 6.28 -8.26
C GLY A 172 -12.34 6.83 -9.17
N SER A 173 -13.61 6.44 -8.93
CA SER A 173 -14.74 7.02 -9.63
C SER A 173 -14.91 8.50 -9.24
N ASP A 174 -15.42 9.31 -10.15
CA ASP A 174 -15.82 10.71 -9.89
C ASP A 174 -14.69 11.69 -9.52
N GLY A 175 -13.44 11.42 -9.97
CA GLY A 175 -12.29 12.33 -9.78
C GLY A 175 -11.69 12.31 -8.36
N VAL A 176 -12.03 11.32 -7.53
CA VAL A 176 -11.44 11.17 -6.18
C VAL A 176 -9.94 10.94 -6.26
N ALA A 177 -9.48 10.07 -7.16
CA ALA A 177 -8.05 9.81 -7.36
C ALA A 177 -7.30 11.08 -7.80
N ASP A 178 -7.88 11.87 -8.71
CA ASP A 178 -7.29 13.15 -9.14
C ASP A 178 -7.24 14.17 -8.01
N THR A 179 -8.27 14.20 -7.17
CA THR A 179 -8.29 15.08 -5.98
C THR A 179 -7.20 14.69 -4.99
N ARG A 180 -7.02 13.38 -4.74
CA ARG A 180 -5.94 12.86 -3.92
C ARG A 180 -4.57 13.19 -4.50
N THR A 181 -4.38 13.00 -5.81
CA THR A 181 -3.13 13.37 -6.49
C THR A 181 -2.79 14.84 -6.28
N ARG A 182 -3.75 15.75 -6.50
CA ARG A 182 -3.53 17.18 -6.29
C ARG A 182 -3.17 17.51 -4.83
N ALA A 183 -3.84 16.84 -3.88
CA ALA A 183 -3.57 17.05 -2.46
C ALA A 183 -2.13 16.62 -2.09
N VAL A 184 -1.69 15.43 -2.49
CA VAL A 184 -0.32 14.95 -2.23
C VAL A 184 0.73 15.79 -2.95
N CYS A 185 0.46 16.23 -4.18
CA CYS A 185 1.35 17.16 -4.90
C CYS A 185 1.45 18.52 -4.18
N GLN A 186 0.35 19.01 -3.62
CA GLN A 186 0.39 20.25 -2.84
C GLN A 186 1.17 20.06 -1.54
N GLU A 187 0.97 18.96 -0.82
CA GLU A 187 1.72 18.61 0.38
C GLU A 187 3.23 18.53 0.10
N ALA A 188 3.63 17.91 -1.00
CA ALA A 188 5.04 17.87 -1.43
C ALA A 188 5.61 19.28 -1.63
N ARG A 189 4.89 20.17 -2.32
CA ARG A 189 5.32 21.56 -2.52
C ARG A 189 5.37 22.37 -1.22
N ASP A 190 4.41 22.17 -0.33
CA ASP A 190 4.39 22.81 0.98
C ASP A 190 5.56 22.36 1.88
N ALA A 191 6.04 21.13 1.66
CA ALA A 191 7.27 20.59 2.27
C ALA A 191 8.57 20.98 1.50
N GLU A 192 8.47 21.93 0.57
CA GLU A 192 9.60 22.42 -0.26
C GLU A 192 10.25 21.32 -1.11
N VAL A 193 9.48 20.30 -1.50
CA VAL A 193 9.92 19.30 -2.49
C VAL A 193 9.68 19.82 -3.90
N ASP A 194 10.70 19.77 -4.73
CA ASP A 194 10.60 20.11 -6.14
C ASP A 194 9.89 18.98 -6.90
N VAL A 195 8.65 19.24 -7.35
CA VAL A 195 7.85 18.28 -8.09
C VAL A 195 7.99 18.54 -9.59
N TYR A 196 8.57 17.59 -10.30
CA TYR A 196 8.61 17.54 -11.76
C TYR A 196 7.62 16.52 -12.26
N THR A 197 6.94 16.83 -13.35
CA THR A 197 5.97 15.88 -13.95
C THR A 197 6.24 15.70 -15.43
N ILE A 198 6.08 14.47 -15.92
CA ILE A 198 6.25 14.08 -17.31
C ILE A 198 4.98 13.38 -17.77
N ALA A 199 4.27 14.00 -18.72
CA ALA A 199 3.19 13.37 -19.46
C ALA A 199 3.79 12.64 -20.67
N PHE A 200 3.82 11.31 -20.64
CA PHE A 200 4.36 10.52 -21.74
C PHE A 200 3.23 9.93 -22.57
N GLN A 201 2.94 10.55 -23.72
CA GLN A 201 1.78 10.16 -24.55
C GLN A 201 0.47 10.09 -23.75
N ALA A 202 0.33 10.96 -22.78
CA ALA A 202 -0.77 10.93 -21.83
C ALA A 202 -2.02 11.60 -22.44
N PRO A 203 -3.23 11.18 -22.05
CA PRO A 203 -4.46 11.87 -22.45
C PRO A 203 -4.58 13.26 -21.82
N ASP A 204 -5.31 14.19 -22.46
CA ASP A 204 -5.47 15.61 -22.09
C ASP A 204 -5.85 15.83 -20.61
N ASN A 205 -6.70 14.96 -20.04
CA ASN A 205 -7.08 15.03 -18.63
C ASN A 205 -5.92 14.74 -17.67
N SER A 206 -5.04 13.81 -18.03
CA SER A 206 -3.82 13.50 -17.27
C SER A 206 -2.78 14.60 -17.40
N GLU A 207 -2.66 15.20 -18.57
CA GLU A 207 -1.79 16.38 -18.76
C GLU A 207 -2.19 17.51 -17.82
N THR A 208 -3.49 17.81 -17.73
CA THR A 208 -4.02 18.82 -16.81
C THR A 208 -3.67 18.49 -15.37
N LEU A 209 -3.87 17.24 -14.95
CA LEU A 209 -3.53 16.80 -13.60
C LEU A 209 -2.03 16.92 -13.29
N LEU A 210 -1.18 16.50 -14.24
CA LEU A 210 0.27 16.57 -14.08
C LEU A 210 0.77 18.01 -14.05
N ARG A 211 0.18 18.90 -14.85
CA ARG A 211 0.48 20.33 -14.83
C ARG A 211 0.14 20.97 -13.49
N ASP A 212 -1.06 20.65 -12.96
CA ASP A 212 -1.47 21.08 -11.63
C ASP A 212 -0.51 20.55 -10.56
N CYS A 213 -0.06 19.30 -10.68
CA CYS A 213 0.88 18.66 -9.77
C CYS A 213 2.25 19.35 -9.76
N ALA A 214 2.81 19.66 -10.92
CA ALA A 214 4.07 20.41 -11.03
C ALA A 214 3.99 21.80 -10.40
N GLY A 215 2.85 22.46 -10.48
CA GLY A 215 2.56 23.76 -9.87
C GLY A 215 3.20 24.94 -10.57
N VAL A 216 4.22 24.73 -11.38
CA VAL A 216 4.91 25.75 -12.21
C VAL A 216 5.23 25.20 -13.60
N ASP A 217 5.03 25.98 -14.63
CA ASP A 217 5.15 25.55 -16.04
C ASP A 217 6.53 24.96 -16.38
N GLY A 218 7.59 25.47 -15.78
CA GLY A 218 8.95 24.97 -16.06
C GLY A 218 9.27 23.59 -15.50
N ARG A 219 8.36 22.96 -14.75
CA ARG A 219 8.54 21.63 -14.17
C ARG A 219 7.58 20.57 -14.75
N TYR A 220 6.73 20.97 -15.68
CA TYR A 220 5.88 20.08 -16.45
C TYR A 220 6.48 19.84 -17.84
N PHE A 221 6.54 18.60 -18.26
CA PHE A 221 7.03 18.17 -19.58
C PHE A 221 5.96 17.32 -20.25
N ASP A 222 5.59 17.74 -21.44
CA ASP A 222 4.75 16.98 -22.36
C ASP A 222 5.66 16.30 -23.37
N VAL A 223 5.61 14.98 -23.45
CA VAL A 223 6.57 14.17 -24.22
C VAL A 223 5.84 13.18 -25.12
N ASP A 224 6.05 13.37 -26.40
CA ASP A 224 5.60 12.44 -27.43
C ASP A 224 6.75 11.51 -27.90
N GLY A 225 6.50 10.21 -27.95
CA GLY A 225 7.40 9.25 -28.56
C GLY A 225 8.74 9.04 -27.83
N LEU A 226 9.87 9.21 -28.55
CA LEU A 226 11.22 8.89 -28.03
C LEU A 226 11.91 10.03 -27.29
N ASP A 227 11.25 11.16 -27.13
CA ASP A 227 11.87 12.40 -26.57
C ASP A 227 11.93 12.43 -25.04
N ILE A 228 11.60 11.30 -24.39
CA ILE A 228 11.68 11.18 -22.93
C ILE A 228 13.07 11.49 -22.36
N ALA A 229 14.12 11.17 -23.11
CA ALA A 229 15.50 11.51 -22.73
C ALA A 229 15.72 13.02 -22.63
N GLU A 230 15.12 13.80 -23.52
CA GLU A 230 15.22 15.27 -23.52
C GLU A 230 14.54 15.87 -22.28
N ALA A 231 13.42 15.29 -21.81
CA ALA A 231 12.78 15.72 -20.58
C ALA A 231 13.68 15.50 -19.36
N PHE A 232 14.31 14.32 -19.25
CA PHE A 232 15.26 14.05 -18.17
C PHE A 232 16.51 14.92 -18.25
N ASP A 233 17.04 15.18 -19.44
CA ASP A 233 18.18 16.08 -19.65
C ASP A 233 17.81 17.52 -19.23
N ALA A 234 16.62 18.00 -19.56
CA ALA A 234 16.14 19.32 -19.14
C ALA A 234 16.01 19.42 -17.62
N ILE A 235 15.47 18.39 -16.96
CA ILE A 235 15.41 18.30 -15.49
C ILE A 235 16.84 18.34 -14.92
N ALA A 236 17.76 17.51 -15.42
CA ALA A 236 19.13 17.46 -14.95
C ALA A 236 19.86 18.81 -15.08
N ILE A 237 19.62 19.53 -16.18
CA ILE A 237 20.16 20.89 -16.39
C ILE A 237 19.58 21.87 -15.36
N GLN A 238 18.29 21.83 -15.08
CA GLN A 238 17.67 22.70 -14.07
C GLN A 238 18.25 22.43 -12.68
N LEU A 239 18.40 21.16 -12.29
CA LEU A 239 18.99 20.76 -11.03
C LEU A 239 20.45 21.20 -10.88
N SER A 240 21.22 21.11 -11.97
CA SER A 240 22.60 21.56 -11.97
C SER A 240 22.73 23.08 -11.77
N LYS A 241 21.75 23.86 -12.24
CA LYS A 241 21.72 25.32 -12.02
C LYS A 241 21.38 25.66 -10.57
N LEU A 242 20.49 24.93 -9.92
CA LEU A 242 20.17 25.14 -8.50
C LEU A 242 21.39 24.93 -7.61
N ARG A 243 22.24 23.94 -7.91
CA ARG A 243 23.49 23.67 -7.17
C ARG A 243 24.54 24.79 -7.30
N LEU A 244 24.48 25.59 -8.34
CA LEU A 244 25.45 26.69 -8.58
C LEU A 244 25.02 28.02 -7.94
N THR A 245 23.81 28.10 -7.40
CA THR A 245 23.23 29.32 -6.80
C THR A 245 23.09 29.24 -5.29
N GLN A 246 23.44 28.14 -4.70
CA GLN A 246 23.63 27.93 -3.26
C GLN A 246 25.10 28.03 -2.89
#